data_dfff55b0f7e91e9b7efc4a1c3bf80546
#
_entry.id   dfff55b0f7e91e9b7efc4a1c3bf80546
#
_cell.length_a   1.000
_cell.length_b   1.000
_cell.length_c   1.000
_cell.angle_alpha   90.00
_cell.angle_beta   90.00
_cell.angle_gamma   90.00
#
_symmetry.space_group_name_H-M   'P 1'
#
loop_
_entity.id
_entity.type
_entity.pdbx_description
1 polymer ?
#
loop_
_entity_poly.entity_id
_entity_poly.type
_entity_poly.pdbx_seq_one_letter_code
_entity_poly.pdbx_strand_id
1 'polypeptide(L)'
;MTGWVDLQVNGYGGVDFNAPGLTVEAVKAVTEKLAADGTVGYLPTLVTGDPEMLIGMVRTVMEARRKFAICEKNILGFFLEGPFISDKPGAVGTHPVEWVHAPDVGLFNRFQDAAEGLIRMVNVAAEVPGMPDFVRAVAATGVTVSLGHQLAKSPADIEACIAAGAKAFTHLGNGIPNEVNRHDNIVYTALVEDRASVMFIPDGHHLPDTMLKLYTRAVPLKRLVAVSDAQYPAGMPPGEYEVCGAHARLEPNGLLWNPARNCLVGATTPIAKCMEILRERIGLTPDECRVIGHDNPLALIS
;
A
#
# COMPACT_ATOMS: atom_id res chain seq x y z
N MET A 1 -22.08 12.67 -0.45
CA MET A 1 -21.07 11.92 0.33
C MET A 1 -19.72 12.30 -0.23
N THR A 2 -18.78 12.69 0.61
CA THR A 2 -17.35 12.78 0.24
C THR A 2 -16.91 11.37 -0.12
N GLY A 3 -16.29 11.16 -1.30
CA GLY A 3 -15.78 9.85 -1.70
C GLY A 3 -14.55 9.44 -0.86
N TRP A 4 -13.99 8.28 -1.15
CA TRP A 4 -12.87 7.68 -0.42
C TRP A 4 -11.51 8.03 -1.05
N VAL A 5 -10.46 8.00 -0.24
CA VAL A 5 -9.07 8.15 -0.69
C VAL A 5 -8.32 6.87 -0.38
N ASP A 6 -7.70 6.29 -1.40
CA ASP A 6 -7.00 5.01 -1.30
C ASP A 6 -5.50 5.18 -1.61
N LEU A 7 -4.68 5.01 -0.59
CA LEU A 7 -3.24 5.23 -0.72
C LEU A 7 -2.46 4.02 -1.26
N GLN A 8 -3.15 2.89 -1.55
CA GLN A 8 -2.48 1.69 -2.04
C GLN A 8 -3.36 0.96 -3.06
N VAL A 9 -3.09 1.20 -4.35
CA VAL A 9 -3.81 0.59 -5.47
C VAL A 9 -2.80 0.08 -6.50
N ASN A 10 -2.57 -1.22 -6.53
CA ASN A 10 -1.65 -1.88 -7.47
C ASN A 10 -2.27 -2.03 -8.86
N GLY A 11 -3.58 -2.11 -8.91
CA GLY A 11 -4.37 -2.22 -10.13
C GLY A 11 -5.86 -2.33 -9.82
N TYR A 12 -6.71 -2.25 -10.87
CA TYR A 12 -8.16 -2.39 -10.71
C TYR A 12 -8.84 -2.65 -12.06
N GLY A 13 -9.90 -3.47 -12.08
CA GLY A 13 -10.76 -3.67 -13.25
C GLY A 13 -10.05 -4.17 -14.50
N GLY A 14 -9.03 -5.02 -14.33
CA GLY A 14 -8.23 -5.59 -15.41
C GLY A 14 -7.01 -4.76 -15.81
N VAL A 15 -6.74 -3.63 -15.15
CA VAL A 15 -5.56 -2.80 -15.40
C VAL A 15 -4.59 -2.93 -14.23
N ASP A 16 -3.36 -3.35 -14.52
CA ASP A 16 -2.25 -3.48 -13.57
C ASP A 16 -1.25 -2.33 -13.79
N PHE A 17 -0.96 -1.58 -12.72
CA PHE A 17 0.04 -0.51 -12.76
C PHE A 17 1.49 -1.06 -12.78
N ASN A 18 1.66 -2.37 -12.59
CA ASN A 18 2.95 -3.05 -12.50
C ASN A 18 3.21 -4.00 -13.69
N ALA A 19 2.30 -4.06 -14.67
CA ALA A 19 2.44 -4.94 -15.83
C ALA A 19 3.00 -4.21 -17.05
N PRO A 20 3.87 -4.86 -17.85
CA PRO A 20 4.33 -4.31 -19.12
C PRO A 20 3.16 -3.98 -20.05
N GLY A 21 3.28 -2.89 -20.80
CA GLY A 21 2.25 -2.50 -21.76
C GLY A 21 1.13 -1.65 -21.22
N LEU A 22 1.27 -1.09 -20.00
CA LEU A 22 0.36 -0.07 -19.49
C LEU A 22 0.25 1.09 -20.48
N THR A 23 -0.98 1.46 -20.85
CA THR A 23 -1.25 2.56 -21.79
C THR A 23 -1.94 3.73 -21.07
N VAL A 24 -1.80 4.92 -21.68
CA VAL A 24 -2.44 6.15 -21.17
C VAL A 24 -3.96 6.01 -21.08
N GLU A 25 -4.55 5.34 -22.06
CA GLU A 25 -5.99 5.05 -22.11
C GLU A 25 -6.41 4.04 -21.03
N ALA A 26 -5.58 3.04 -20.73
CA ALA A 26 -5.84 2.10 -19.63
C ALA A 26 -5.82 2.81 -18.26
N VAL A 27 -4.88 3.74 -18.05
CA VAL A 27 -4.83 4.57 -16.83
C VAL A 27 -6.10 5.40 -16.69
N LYS A 28 -6.60 6.01 -17.79
CA LYS A 28 -7.88 6.73 -17.77
C LYS A 28 -9.03 5.78 -17.39
N ALA A 29 -9.12 4.63 -18.05
CA ALA A 29 -10.21 3.68 -17.84
C ALA A 29 -10.26 3.16 -16.39
N VAL A 30 -9.11 2.83 -15.78
CA VAL A 30 -9.06 2.41 -14.38
C VAL A 30 -9.44 3.55 -13.43
N THR A 31 -9.01 4.78 -13.72
CA THR A 31 -9.38 5.95 -12.91
C THR A 31 -10.89 6.20 -12.94
N GLU A 32 -11.53 6.05 -14.12
CA GLU A 32 -12.97 6.18 -14.27
C GLU A 32 -13.73 5.08 -13.47
N LYS A 33 -13.24 3.84 -13.49
CA LYS A 33 -13.82 2.74 -12.71
C LYS A 33 -13.70 2.99 -11.20
N LEU A 34 -12.51 3.35 -10.72
CA LEU A 34 -12.30 3.69 -9.30
C LEU A 34 -13.20 4.84 -8.85
N ALA A 35 -13.34 5.88 -9.69
CA ALA A 35 -14.22 7.01 -9.39
C ALA A 35 -15.70 6.58 -9.33
N ALA A 36 -16.15 5.70 -10.23
CA ALA A 36 -17.51 5.15 -10.22
C ALA A 36 -17.79 4.33 -8.96
N ASP A 37 -16.79 3.64 -8.41
CA ASP A 37 -16.85 2.88 -7.16
C ASP A 37 -16.62 3.75 -5.91
N GLY A 38 -16.58 5.08 -6.06
CA GLY A 38 -16.53 6.04 -4.96
C GLY A 38 -15.14 6.46 -4.50
N THR A 39 -14.06 6.08 -5.21
CA THR A 39 -12.68 6.52 -4.94
C THR A 39 -12.44 7.88 -5.62
N VAL A 40 -12.29 8.94 -4.84
CA VAL A 40 -12.09 10.32 -5.34
C VAL A 40 -10.63 10.73 -5.41
N GLY A 41 -9.74 9.96 -4.81
CA GLY A 41 -8.29 10.16 -4.86
C GLY A 41 -7.58 8.85 -4.58
N TYR A 42 -6.48 8.58 -5.28
CA TYR A 42 -5.70 7.37 -5.04
C TYR A 42 -4.22 7.54 -5.42
N LEU A 43 -3.40 6.63 -4.92
CA LEU A 43 -2.01 6.47 -5.34
C LEU A 43 -1.86 5.16 -6.14
N PRO A 44 -1.59 5.22 -7.47
CA PRO A 44 -1.02 4.08 -8.15
C PRO A 44 0.19 3.59 -7.39
N THR A 45 0.19 2.29 -7.06
CA THR A 45 1.23 1.67 -6.23
C THR A 45 2.14 0.83 -7.12
N LEU A 46 3.43 1.14 -7.05
CA LEU A 46 4.48 0.44 -7.78
C LEU A 46 5.14 -0.53 -6.80
N VAL A 47 4.99 -1.81 -7.05
CA VAL A 47 5.66 -2.86 -6.28
C VAL A 47 7.10 -3.05 -6.77
N THR A 48 7.91 -3.74 -5.98
CA THR A 48 9.28 -4.11 -6.37
C THR A 48 9.31 -4.76 -7.77
N GLY A 49 10.17 -4.27 -8.64
CA GLY A 49 10.33 -4.75 -10.01
C GLY A 49 11.52 -4.11 -10.72
N ASP A 50 11.72 -4.42 -12.00
CA ASP A 50 12.76 -3.78 -12.82
C ASP A 50 12.59 -2.25 -12.78
N PRO A 51 13.60 -1.50 -12.31
CA PRO A 51 13.50 -0.05 -12.19
C PRO A 51 13.21 0.67 -13.52
N GLU A 52 13.75 0.21 -14.64
CA GLU A 52 13.50 0.85 -15.93
C GLU A 52 12.06 0.62 -16.42
N MET A 53 11.54 -0.57 -16.20
CA MET A 53 10.15 -0.89 -16.47
C MET A 53 9.21 -0.02 -15.61
N LEU A 54 9.44 0.05 -14.31
CA LEU A 54 8.63 0.85 -13.40
C LEU A 54 8.69 2.35 -13.71
N ILE A 55 9.87 2.88 -14.05
CA ILE A 55 10.04 4.27 -14.53
C ILE A 55 9.22 4.52 -15.80
N GLY A 56 9.19 3.56 -16.72
CA GLY A 56 8.34 3.64 -17.92
C GLY A 56 6.86 3.74 -17.56
N MET A 57 6.39 2.95 -16.59
CA MET A 57 5.01 2.99 -16.12
C MET A 57 4.66 4.31 -15.41
N VAL A 58 5.55 4.82 -14.57
CA VAL A 58 5.39 6.15 -13.95
C VAL A 58 5.18 7.22 -15.02
N ARG A 59 6.01 7.23 -16.07
CA ARG A 59 5.89 8.19 -17.19
C ARG A 59 4.55 8.06 -17.92
N THR A 60 4.06 6.83 -18.13
CA THR A 60 2.73 6.58 -18.72
C THR A 60 1.60 7.15 -17.86
N VAL A 61 1.65 6.96 -16.55
CA VAL A 61 0.67 7.54 -15.62
C VAL A 61 0.75 9.07 -15.62
N MET A 62 1.96 9.63 -15.63
CA MET A 62 2.16 11.09 -15.72
C MET A 62 1.62 11.68 -17.02
N GLU A 63 1.78 10.97 -18.14
CA GLU A 63 1.17 11.37 -19.41
C GLU A 63 -0.36 11.34 -19.34
N ALA A 64 -0.95 10.30 -18.73
CA ALA A 64 -2.39 10.22 -18.51
C ALA A 64 -2.91 11.38 -17.65
N ARG A 65 -2.19 11.76 -16.59
CA ARG A 65 -2.54 12.92 -15.75
C ARG A 65 -2.54 14.22 -16.56
N ARG A 66 -1.58 14.42 -17.46
CA ARG A 66 -1.55 15.61 -18.32
C ARG A 66 -2.65 15.61 -19.37
N LYS A 67 -3.04 14.45 -19.88
CA LYS A 67 -4.00 14.29 -21.00
C LYS A 67 -5.46 14.31 -20.53
N PHE A 68 -5.76 13.79 -19.34
CA PHE A 68 -7.13 13.57 -18.88
C PHE A 68 -7.39 14.24 -17.51
N ALA A 69 -8.36 15.17 -17.47
CA ALA A 69 -8.72 15.90 -16.25
C ALA A 69 -9.13 14.99 -15.08
N ILE A 70 -9.74 13.82 -15.36
CA ILE A 70 -10.08 12.85 -14.32
C ILE A 70 -8.82 12.23 -13.70
N CYS A 71 -7.79 11.94 -14.49
CA CYS A 71 -6.51 11.43 -13.99
C CYS A 71 -5.77 12.50 -13.18
N GLU A 72 -5.73 13.75 -13.68
CA GLU A 72 -5.13 14.87 -12.96
C GLU A 72 -5.75 15.07 -11.59
N LYS A 73 -7.08 15.00 -11.50
CA LYS A 73 -7.84 15.20 -10.28
C LYS A 73 -7.71 14.04 -9.29
N ASN A 74 -7.76 12.77 -9.75
CA ASN A 74 -7.93 11.61 -8.88
C ASN A 74 -6.61 10.89 -8.57
N ILE A 75 -5.58 11.01 -9.41
CA ILE A 75 -4.24 10.46 -9.12
C ILE A 75 -3.48 11.51 -8.30
N LEU A 76 -3.37 11.27 -6.99
CA LEU A 76 -2.77 12.24 -6.05
C LEU A 76 -1.24 12.20 -6.04
N GLY A 77 -0.65 11.21 -6.67
CA GLY A 77 0.78 10.92 -6.73
C GLY A 77 0.98 9.42 -6.82
N PHE A 78 2.13 8.92 -6.34
CA PHE A 78 2.46 7.50 -6.35
C PHE A 78 2.85 7.00 -4.97
N PHE A 79 2.61 5.72 -4.73
CA PHE A 79 3.20 4.97 -3.64
C PHE A 79 4.23 3.99 -4.22
N LEU A 80 5.47 4.06 -3.75
CA LEU A 80 6.53 3.13 -4.10
C LEU A 80 6.63 2.05 -3.00
N GLU A 81 6.05 0.88 -3.23
CA GLU A 81 6.06 -0.23 -2.30
C GLU A 81 7.28 -1.14 -2.54
N GLY A 82 8.39 -0.76 -1.98
CA GLY A 82 9.71 -1.27 -2.30
C GLY A 82 10.45 -0.31 -3.25
N PRO A 83 11.59 -0.70 -3.82
CA PRO A 83 12.29 -1.98 -3.66
C PRO A 83 13.12 -2.14 -2.38
N PHE A 84 13.10 -1.17 -1.48
CA PHE A 84 13.95 -1.09 -0.28
C PHE A 84 13.35 -1.87 0.90
N ILE A 85 12.92 -3.10 0.65
CA ILE A 85 12.22 -3.98 1.58
C ILE A 85 13.13 -5.14 2.02
N SER A 86 12.64 -5.98 2.93
CA SER A 86 13.35 -7.20 3.33
C SER A 86 13.27 -8.27 2.23
N ASP A 87 14.40 -8.90 1.92
CA ASP A 87 14.50 -10.05 1.01
C ASP A 87 14.18 -11.39 1.71
N LYS A 88 13.79 -11.36 2.97
CA LYS A 88 13.62 -12.55 3.80
C LYS A 88 12.23 -13.17 3.65
N PRO A 89 12.12 -14.51 3.73
CA PRO A 89 10.85 -15.20 3.72
C PRO A 89 9.87 -14.67 4.76
N GLY A 90 8.62 -14.52 4.36
CA GLY A 90 7.54 -13.95 5.19
C GLY A 90 7.44 -12.43 5.08
N ALA A 91 8.56 -11.72 5.02
CA ALA A 91 8.57 -10.26 4.84
C ALA A 91 8.44 -9.86 3.36
N VAL A 92 9.20 -10.51 2.46
CA VAL A 92 9.18 -10.19 1.02
C VAL A 92 7.83 -10.40 0.36
N GLY A 93 6.97 -11.27 0.92
CA GLY A 93 5.65 -11.54 0.36
C GLY A 93 5.71 -12.10 -1.07
N THR A 94 4.99 -11.46 -1.98
CA THR A 94 4.96 -11.82 -3.41
C THR A 94 5.92 -10.99 -4.27
N HIS A 95 6.67 -10.05 -3.67
CA HIS A 95 7.65 -9.23 -4.39
C HIS A 95 8.76 -10.11 -5.00
N PRO A 96 9.21 -9.86 -6.23
CA PRO A 96 10.33 -10.56 -6.84
C PRO A 96 11.64 -10.20 -6.13
N VAL A 97 12.27 -11.22 -5.51
CA VAL A 97 13.45 -11.04 -4.65
C VAL A 97 14.65 -10.46 -5.41
N GLU A 98 14.77 -10.80 -6.69
CA GLU A 98 15.84 -10.34 -7.58
C GLU A 98 15.87 -8.83 -7.79
N TRP A 99 14.76 -8.15 -7.52
CA TRP A 99 14.61 -6.69 -7.63
C TRP A 99 14.56 -5.97 -6.29
N VAL A 100 14.76 -6.68 -5.18
CA VAL A 100 14.93 -6.05 -3.86
C VAL A 100 16.30 -5.39 -3.79
N HIS A 101 16.33 -4.13 -3.36
CA HIS A 101 17.54 -3.31 -3.26
C HIS A 101 17.84 -2.90 -1.82
N ALA A 102 19.12 -2.77 -1.51
CA ALA A 102 19.56 -2.02 -0.34
C ALA A 102 19.10 -0.54 -0.47
N PRO A 103 19.02 0.21 0.65
CA PRO A 103 18.68 1.63 0.62
C PRO A 103 19.56 2.41 -0.34
N ASP A 104 18.94 3.04 -1.36
CA ASP A 104 19.64 3.80 -2.41
C ASP A 104 18.85 5.07 -2.74
N VAL A 105 19.32 6.21 -2.25
CA VAL A 105 18.72 7.52 -2.52
C VAL A 105 18.83 7.89 -4.01
N GLY A 106 19.87 7.45 -4.70
CA GLY A 106 20.04 7.69 -6.14
C GLY A 106 18.96 6.98 -6.96
N LEU A 107 18.67 5.72 -6.63
CA LEU A 107 17.58 4.97 -7.27
C LEU A 107 16.22 5.60 -6.93
N PHE A 108 15.98 5.97 -5.67
CA PHE A 108 14.76 6.69 -5.28
C PHE A 108 14.57 7.98 -6.07
N ASN A 109 15.63 8.78 -6.24
CA ASN A 109 15.57 10.04 -6.99
C ASN A 109 15.21 9.80 -8.46
N ARG A 110 15.65 8.71 -9.08
CA ARG A 110 15.25 8.38 -10.45
C ARG A 110 13.74 8.15 -10.59
N PHE A 111 13.11 7.49 -9.61
CA PHE A 111 11.65 7.37 -9.57
C PHE A 111 10.98 8.72 -9.35
N GLN A 112 11.51 9.51 -8.41
CA GLN A 112 10.96 10.84 -8.09
C GLN A 112 11.05 11.80 -9.29
N ASP A 113 12.15 11.77 -10.04
CA ASP A 113 12.32 12.55 -11.26
C ASP A 113 11.32 12.12 -12.35
N ALA A 114 11.15 10.80 -12.55
CA ALA A 114 10.16 10.28 -13.49
C ALA A 114 8.72 10.65 -13.12
N ALA A 115 8.43 10.72 -11.83
CA ALA A 115 7.15 11.12 -11.26
C ALA A 115 7.00 12.66 -11.15
N GLU A 116 7.96 13.46 -11.61
CA GLU A 116 7.94 14.93 -11.52
C GLU A 116 7.68 15.44 -10.08
N GLY A 117 8.26 14.76 -9.09
CA GLY A 117 8.09 15.09 -7.67
C GLY A 117 6.82 14.51 -7.02
N LEU A 118 6.10 13.62 -7.68
CA LEU A 118 4.82 13.08 -7.20
C LEU A 118 4.91 11.70 -6.54
N ILE A 119 6.10 11.16 -6.25
CA ILE A 119 6.17 10.08 -5.25
C ILE A 119 5.77 10.68 -3.90
N ARG A 120 4.63 10.30 -3.38
CA ARG A 120 4.08 10.77 -2.10
C ARG A 120 4.45 9.89 -0.94
N MET A 121 4.59 8.60 -1.23
CA MET A 121 4.91 7.60 -0.22
C MET A 121 5.96 6.61 -0.74
N VAL A 122 6.80 6.12 0.17
CA VAL A 122 7.69 4.98 -0.07
C VAL A 122 7.66 4.04 1.13
N ASN A 123 7.55 2.73 0.86
CA ASN A 123 7.62 1.67 1.87
C ASN A 123 9.02 1.10 1.95
N VAL A 124 9.52 0.91 3.18
CA VAL A 124 10.85 0.38 3.46
C VAL A 124 10.81 -0.61 4.64
N ALA A 125 11.83 -1.50 4.71
CA ALA A 125 12.01 -2.40 5.84
C ALA A 125 13.00 -1.81 6.84
N ALA A 126 12.57 -1.66 8.10
CA ALA A 126 13.34 -0.95 9.13
C ALA A 126 14.68 -1.62 9.48
N GLU A 127 14.76 -2.96 9.42
CA GLU A 127 15.96 -3.73 9.78
C GLU A 127 17.05 -3.75 8.71
N VAL A 128 16.78 -3.22 7.52
CA VAL A 128 17.81 -3.23 6.45
C VAL A 128 18.93 -2.23 6.79
N PRO A 129 20.20 -2.66 6.74
CA PRO A 129 21.32 -1.78 7.09
C PRO A 129 21.33 -0.48 6.29
N GLY A 130 21.53 0.66 6.97
CA GLY A 130 21.53 1.99 6.36
C GLY A 130 20.14 2.62 6.20
N MET A 131 19.08 1.91 6.56
CA MET A 131 17.70 2.41 6.39
C MET A 131 17.42 3.72 7.12
N PRO A 132 17.84 3.97 8.37
CA PRO A 132 17.58 5.25 9.03
C PRO A 132 18.15 6.47 8.27
N ASP A 133 19.31 6.33 7.62
CA ASP A 133 19.89 7.43 6.83
C ASP A 133 19.13 7.66 5.53
N PHE A 134 18.68 6.59 4.88
CA PHE A 134 17.79 6.68 3.72
C PHE A 134 16.46 7.35 4.11
N VAL A 135 15.82 6.91 5.19
CA VAL A 135 14.58 7.50 5.71
C VAL A 135 14.75 9.00 5.95
N ARG A 136 15.85 9.41 6.61
CA ARG A 136 16.12 10.83 6.87
C ARG A 136 16.24 11.63 5.57
N ALA A 137 16.98 11.11 4.59
CA ALA A 137 17.17 11.77 3.31
C ALA A 137 15.85 11.93 2.54
N VAL A 138 15.03 10.86 2.48
CA VAL A 138 13.77 10.87 1.73
C VAL A 138 12.69 11.69 2.45
N ALA A 139 12.55 11.53 3.77
CA ALA A 139 11.57 12.30 4.54
C ALA A 139 11.84 13.82 4.50
N ALA A 140 13.10 14.25 4.40
CA ALA A 140 13.48 15.66 4.24
C ALA A 140 12.94 16.28 2.94
N THR A 141 12.58 15.48 1.93
CA THR A 141 11.97 15.97 0.68
C THR A 141 10.44 16.12 0.76
N GLY A 142 9.84 15.82 1.91
CA GLY A 142 8.38 15.85 2.12
C GLY A 142 7.66 14.55 1.75
N VAL A 143 8.39 13.52 1.33
CA VAL A 143 7.82 12.20 1.04
C VAL A 143 7.55 11.46 2.33
N THR A 144 6.37 10.87 2.46
CA THR A 144 6.02 10.01 3.58
C THR A 144 6.74 8.66 3.46
N VAL A 145 7.59 8.36 4.44
CA VAL A 145 8.19 7.03 4.55
C VAL A 145 7.32 6.16 5.46
N SER A 146 6.94 4.99 4.97
CA SER A 146 6.21 3.97 5.72
C SER A 146 7.07 2.72 5.94
N LEU A 147 6.80 1.98 7.02
CA LEU A 147 7.52 0.77 7.39
C LEU A 147 6.63 -0.45 7.12
N GLY A 148 7.11 -1.37 6.29
CA GLY A 148 6.40 -2.61 5.94
C GLY A 148 7.27 -3.55 5.12
N HIS A 149 6.78 -4.75 4.85
CA HIS A 149 7.58 -5.80 4.22
C HIS A 149 8.91 -6.01 4.96
N GLN A 150 8.81 -6.24 6.28
CA GLN A 150 9.93 -6.20 7.20
C GLN A 150 9.86 -7.33 8.22
N LEU A 151 11.02 -7.76 8.72
CA LEU A 151 11.08 -8.64 9.86
C LEU A 151 10.99 -7.86 11.18
N ALA A 152 11.64 -6.70 11.23
CA ALA A 152 11.75 -5.75 12.34
C ALA A 152 11.70 -6.46 13.71
N LYS A 153 12.66 -7.33 13.93
CA LYS A 153 12.75 -8.17 15.13
C LYS A 153 13.07 -7.37 16.40
N SER A 154 13.59 -6.15 16.24
CA SER A 154 13.95 -5.28 17.33
C SER A 154 13.14 -3.98 17.27
N PRO A 155 12.46 -3.58 18.37
CA PRO A 155 11.86 -2.26 18.48
C PRO A 155 12.84 -1.11 18.18
N ALA A 156 14.14 -1.33 18.39
CA ALA A 156 15.16 -0.34 18.10
C ALA A 156 15.31 -0.01 16.61
N ASP A 157 15.07 -0.96 15.70
CA ASP A 157 15.12 -0.73 14.27
C ASP A 157 13.98 0.22 13.85
N ILE A 158 12.80 -0.02 14.41
CA ILE A 158 11.61 0.84 14.18
C ILE A 158 11.85 2.22 14.76
N GLU A 159 12.31 2.30 16.02
CA GLU A 159 12.61 3.57 16.69
C GLU A 159 13.61 4.40 15.89
N ALA A 160 14.68 3.78 15.36
CA ALA A 160 15.66 4.49 14.55
C ALA A 160 15.06 5.08 13.27
N CYS A 161 14.17 4.35 12.59
CA CYS A 161 13.47 4.84 11.39
C CYS A 161 12.42 5.91 11.73
N ILE A 162 11.67 5.77 12.82
CA ILE A 162 10.71 6.79 13.29
C ILE A 162 11.45 8.08 13.67
N ALA A 163 12.55 7.98 14.42
CA ALA A 163 13.39 9.12 14.77
C ALA A 163 14.03 9.79 13.53
N ALA A 164 14.26 9.04 12.46
CA ALA A 164 14.73 9.54 11.18
C ALA A 164 13.63 10.20 10.32
N GLY A 165 12.34 10.04 10.66
CA GLY A 165 11.22 10.69 9.98
C GLY A 165 10.20 9.78 9.32
N ALA A 166 10.24 8.46 9.56
CA ALA A 166 9.16 7.56 9.12
C ALA A 166 7.85 7.92 9.84
N LYS A 167 6.72 7.91 9.10
CA LYS A 167 5.43 8.42 9.59
C LYS A 167 4.28 7.43 9.51
N ALA A 168 4.50 6.23 8.97
CA ALA A 168 3.44 5.24 8.82
C ALA A 168 3.97 3.80 8.90
N PHE A 169 3.05 2.87 9.12
CA PHE A 169 3.24 1.43 8.93
C PHE A 169 2.35 0.98 7.79
N THR A 170 2.93 0.34 6.77
CA THR A 170 2.21 -0.17 5.61
C THR A 170 1.43 -1.42 5.98
N HIS A 171 0.15 -1.48 5.62
CA HIS A 171 -0.78 -2.63 5.78
C HIS A 171 -0.43 -3.55 6.97
N LEU A 172 -0.36 -2.96 8.18
CA LEU A 172 0.07 -3.63 9.40
C LEU A 172 -0.59 -4.99 9.59
N GLY A 173 0.22 -6.01 9.90
CA GLY A 173 -0.21 -7.41 9.98
C GLY A 173 0.02 -8.20 8.69
N ASN A 174 0.39 -7.54 7.59
CA ASN A 174 0.78 -8.15 6.31
C ASN A 174 2.25 -7.86 6.00
N GLY A 175 2.84 -8.63 5.07
CA GLY A 175 4.26 -8.48 4.76
C GLY A 175 5.20 -8.75 5.94
N ILE A 176 4.81 -9.67 6.82
CA ILE A 176 5.57 -10.15 7.99
C ILE A 176 5.51 -11.68 8.05
N PRO A 177 6.45 -12.36 8.73
CA PRO A 177 6.34 -13.81 8.95
C PRO A 177 5.05 -14.20 9.67
N ASN A 178 4.49 -15.37 9.31
CA ASN A 178 3.31 -15.92 10.00
C ASN A 178 3.59 -16.25 11.47
N GLU A 179 4.84 -16.58 11.80
CA GLU A 179 5.28 -16.85 13.17
C GLU A 179 6.16 -15.69 13.66
N VAL A 180 5.70 -15.02 14.70
CA VAL A 180 6.42 -13.91 15.34
C VAL A 180 6.60 -14.17 16.84
N ASN A 181 7.56 -13.49 17.47
CA ASN A 181 7.70 -13.55 18.93
C ASN A 181 6.41 -13.05 19.59
N ARG A 182 5.86 -13.82 20.54
CA ARG A 182 4.57 -13.53 21.19
C ARG A 182 4.54 -12.22 21.98
N HIS A 183 5.68 -11.72 22.40
CA HIS A 183 5.80 -10.52 23.24
C HIS A 183 6.50 -9.36 22.55
N ASP A 184 7.44 -9.66 21.65
CA ASP A 184 8.28 -8.68 20.98
C ASP A 184 8.14 -8.83 19.47
N ASN A 185 7.18 -8.09 18.90
CA ASN A 185 6.89 -8.13 17.47
C ASN A 185 6.41 -6.77 16.96
N ILE A 186 6.53 -6.61 15.64
CA ILE A 186 6.19 -5.36 14.94
C ILE A 186 4.76 -4.90 15.16
N VAL A 187 3.79 -5.82 15.28
CA VAL A 187 2.37 -5.45 15.41
C VAL A 187 2.16 -4.66 16.70
N TYR A 188 2.66 -5.18 17.83
CA TYR A 188 2.52 -4.48 19.10
C TYR A 188 3.30 -3.17 19.14
N THR A 189 4.51 -3.15 18.57
CA THR A 189 5.30 -1.93 18.47
C THR A 189 4.56 -0.85 17.67
N ALA A 190 3.99 -1.20 16.52
CA ALA A 190 3.26 -0.26 15.68
C ALA A 190 1.97 0.27 16.33
N LEU A 191 1.25 -0.59 17.08
CA LEU A 191 0.00 -0.19 17.74
C LEU A 191 0.23 0.89 18.81
N VAL A 192 1.37 0.86 19.49
CA VAL A 192 1.71 1.79 20.59
C VAL A 192 2.61 2.96 20.15
N GLU A 193 3.09 2.98 18.92
CA GLU A 193 3.94 4.05 18.39
C GLU A 193 3.11 5.28 17.98
N ASP A 194 3.02 6.27 18.87
CA ASP A 194 2.11 7.41 18.70
C ASP A 194 2.51 8.41 17.58
N ARG A 195 3.74 8.34 17.09
CA ARG A 195 4.28 9.26 16.06
C ARG A 195 3.97 8.82 14.63
N ALA A 196 3.46 7.58 14.43
CA ALA A 196 3.22 7.02 13.12
C ALA A 196 1.78 6.57 12.93
N SER A 197 1.27 6.70 11.71
CA SER A 197 -0.03 6.18 11.29
C SER A 197 0.03 4.67 11.05
N VAL A 198 -1.09 4.00 11.25
CA VAL A 198 -1.25 2.57 10.97
C VAL A 198 -2.14 2.42 9.75
N MET A 199 -1.54 2.02 8.62
CA MET A 199 -2.30 1.62 7.44
C MET A 199 -2.71 0.16 7.60
N PHE A 200 -3.92 -0.21 7.17
CA PHE A 200 -4.44 -1.57 7.28
C PHE A 200 -5.47 -1.88 6.20
N ILE A 201 -5.62 -3.17 5.86
CA ILE A 201 -6.52 -3.68 4.81
C ILE A 201 -7.76 -4.28 5.47
N PRO A 202 -8.90 -3.57 5.53
CA PRO A 202 -10.13 -4.07 6.13
C PRO A 202 -11.05 -4.76 5.10
N ASP A 203 -10.50 -5.63 4.28
CA ASP A 203 -11.22 -6.32 3.19
C ASP A 203 -12.01 -7.55 3.64
N GLY A 204 -11.84 -7.95 4.92
CA GLY A 204 -12.46 -9.15 5.49
C GLY A 204 -11.72 -10.47 5.20
N HIS A 205 -10.57 -10.42 4.53
CA HIS A 205 -9.73 -11.57 4.19
C HIS A 205 -8.33 -11.47 4.80
N HIS A 206 -7.68 -10.31 4.70
CA HIS A 206 -6.33 -10.08 5.22
C HIS A 206 -6.28 -10.06 6.75
N LEU A 207 -7.21 -9.35 7.37
CA LEU A 207 -7.28 -9.23 8.82
C LEU A 207 -8.60 -9.79 9.37
N PRO A 208 -8.56 -10.71 10.36
CA PRO A 208 -9.78 -11.16 11.03
C PRO A 208 -10.42 -10.01 11.82
N ASP A 209 -11.73 -10.08 12.05
CA ASP A 209 -12.49 -9.06 12.79
C ASP A 209 -11.91 -8.76 14.16
N THR A 210 -11.27 -9.74 14.80
CA THR A 210 -10.59 -9.55 16.09
C THR A 210 -9.41 -8.58 15.98
N MET A 211 -8.63 -8.63 14.90
CA MET A 211 -7.54 -7.68 14.66
C MET A 211 -8.07 -6.30 14.26
N LEU A 212 -9.09 -6.24 13.40
CA LEU A 212 -9.74 -4.97 13.06
C LEU A 212 -10.30 -4.27 14.30
N LYS A 213 -10.95 -5.03 15.21
CA LYS A 213 -11.42 -4.52 16.51
C LYS A 213 -10.28 -4.10 17.43
N LEU A 214 -9.16 -4.83 17.42
CA LEU A 214 -7.97 -4.45 18.19
C LEU A 214 -7.42 -3.11 17.69
N TYR A 215 -7.23 -2.97 16.39
CA TYR A 215 -6.68 -1.73 15.81
C TYR A 215 -7.59 -0.51 16.11
N THR A 216 -8.89 -0.65 15.87
CA THR A 216 -9.85 0.45 16.10
C THR A 216 -10.03 0.83 17.56
N ARG A 217 -9.64 -0.03 18.51
CA ARG A 217 -9.71 0.24 19.97
C ARG A 217 -8.37 0.69 20.55
N ALA A 218 -7.26 0.15 20.05
CA ALA A 218 -5.93 0.41 20.58
C ALA A 218 -5.27 1.65 19.98
N VAL A 219 -5.56 1.94 18.69
CA VAL A 219 -4.96 3.05 17.97
C VAL A 219 -5.92 4.24 17.93
N PRO A 220 -5.49 5.45 18.32
CA PRO A 220 -6.30 6.65 18.15
C PRO A 220 -6.77 6.81 16.70
N LEU A 221 -8.03 7.16 16.49
CA LEU A 221 -8.67 7.22 15.18
C LEU A 221 -7.87 8.05 14.15
N LYS A 222 -7.28 9.16 14.60
CA LYS A 222 -6.43 10.06 13.77
C LYS A 222 -5.16 9.41 13.20
N ARG A 223 -4.78 8.24 13.69
CA ARG A 223 -3.61 7.48 13.22
C ARG A 223 -3.98 6.29 12.32
N LEU A 224 -5.27 5.95 12.22
CA LEU A 224 -5.73 4.85 11.39
C LEU A 224 -5.95 5.30 9.95
N VAL A 225 -5.43 4.53 9.00
CA VAL A 225 -5.60 4.75 7.56
C VAL A 225 -6.01 3.44 6.91
N ALA A 226 -7.22 3.38 6.37
CA ALA A 226 -7.64 2.23 5.59
C ALA A 226 -7.11 2.33 4.16
N VAL A 227 -6.62 1.21 3.64
CA VAL A 227 -6.21 1.05 2.24
C VAL A 227 -6.84 -0.22 1.67
N SER A 228 -7.04 -0.26 0.36
CA SER A 228 -7.54 -1.48 -0.27
C SER A 228 -6.44 -2.48 -0.56
N ASP A 229 -5.26 -2.03 -0.92
CA ASP A 229 -4.20 -2.84 -1.51
C ASP A 229 -4.70 -3.65 -2.73
N ALA A 230 -5.57 -2.99 -3.52
CA ALA A 230 -6.27 -3.63 -4.61
C ALA A 230 -5.30 -4.03 -5.73
N GLN A 231 -5.44 -5.28 -6.17
CA GLN A 231 -4.76 -5.82 -7.35
C GLN A 231 -5.66 -5.73 -8.59
N TYR A 232 -5.07 -5.85 -9.78
CA TYR A 232 -5.80 -5.70 -11.04
C TYR A 232 -7.03 -6.60 -11.19
N PRO A 233 -7.13 -7.81 -10.58
CA PRO A 233 -8.35 -8.62 -10.66
C PRO A 233 -9.52 -8.04 -9.84
N ALA A 234 -9.31 -7.01 -9.01
CA ALA A 234 -10.39 -6.34 -8.32
C ALA A 234 -11.42 -5.79 -9.33
N GLY A 235 -12.70 -6.10 -9.12
CA GLY A 235 -13.77 -5.76 -10.06
C GLY A 235 -13.87 -6.67 -11.29
N MET A 236 -13.08 -7.75 -11.35
CA MET A 236 -13.15 -8.79 -12.39
C MET A 236 -13.98 -9.98 -11.91
N PRO A 237 -14.47 -10.84 -12.83
CA PRO A 237 -15.14 -12.09 -12.48
C PRO A 237 -14.22 -13.05 -11.69
N PRO A 238 -14.78 -13.92 -10.83
CA PRO A 238 -14.02 -15.03 -10.24
C PRO A 238 -13.35 -15.88 -11.32
N GLY A 239 -12.12 -16.35 -11.06
CA GLY A 239 -11.34 -17.10 -12.04
C GLY A 239 -9.85 -17.19 -11.70
N GLU A 240 -9.08 -17.68 -12.66
CA GLU A 240 -7.63 -17.82 -12.56
C GLU A 240 -6.96 -16.59 -13.20
N TYR A 241 -5.96 -16.05 -12.52
CA TYR A 241 -5.23 -14.86 -12.91
C TYR A 241 -3.72 -15.06 -12.70
N GLU A 242 -2.90 -14.19 -13.25
CA GLU A 242 -1.47 -14.13 -12.99
C GLU A 242 -1.14 -12.78 -12.35
N VAL A 243 -0.81 -12.77 -11.06
CA VAL A 243 -0.55 -11.55 -10.28
C VAL A 243 0.89 -11.55 -9.79
N CYS A 244 1.65 -10.50 -10.06
CA CYS A 244 3.08 -10.39 -9.72
C CYS A 244 3.90 -11.58 -10.20
N GLY A 245 3.61 -12.09 -11.43
CA GLY A 245 4.29 -13.26 -11.99
C GLY A 245 3.96 -14.60 -11.32
N ALA A 246 2.92 -14.65 -10.49
CA ALA A 246 2.47 -15.84 -9.80
C ALA A 246 1.01 -16.16 -10.14
N HIS A 247 0.70 -17.45 -10.25
CA HIS A 247 -0.68 -17.91 -10.41
C HIS A 247 -1.51 -17.53 -9.18
N ALA A 248 -2.65 -16.92 -9.40
CA ALA A 248 -3.59 -16.49 -8.37
C ALA A 248 -5.02 -16.86 -8.74
N ARG A 249 -5.83 -17.20 -7.77
CA ARG A 249 -7.24 -17.54 -7.92
C ARG A 249 -8.09 -16.50 -7.19
N LEU A 250 -9.01 -15.89 -7.93
CA LEU A 250 -10.07 -15.05 -7.39
C LEU A 250 -11.31 -15.90 -7.11
N GLU A 251 -11.66 -16.03 -5.86
CA GLU A 251 -12.84 -16.75 -5.42
C GLU A 251 -14.12 -15.89 -5.51
N PRO A 252 -15.32 -16.50 -5.56
CA PRO A 252 -16.57 -15.73 -5.62
C PRO A 252 -16.83 -14.77 -4.45
N ASN A 253 -16.18 -14.99 -3.32
CA ASN A 253 -16.27 -14.13 -2.15
C ASN A 253 -15.24 -12.96 -2.15
N GLY A 254 -14.45 -12.82 -3.21
CA GLY A 254 -13.43 -11.79 -3.34
C GLY A 254 -12.06 -12.15 -2.76
N LEU A 255 -11.86 -13.37 -2.27
CA LEU A 255 -10.54 -13.84 -1.83
C LEU A 255 -9.63 -14.04 -3.04
N LEU A 256 -8.49 -13.34 -3.08
CA LEU A 256 -7.44 -13.55 -4.07
C LEU A 256 -6.24 -14.24 -3.41
N TRP A 257 -5.92 -15.42 -3.85
CA TRP A 257 -4.90 -16.24 -3.21
C TRP A 257 -4.11 -17.09 -4.19
N ASN A 258 -2.89 -17.47 -3.80
CA ASN A 258 -2.06 -18.43 -4.53
C ASN A 258 -2.23 -19.83 -3.92
N PRO A 259 -2.88 -20.79 -4.60
CA PRO A 259 -3.11 -22.12 -4.07
C PRO A 259 -1.82 -22.90 -3.79
N ALA A 260 -0.78 -22.70 -4.61
CA ALA A 260 0.48 -23.43 -4.48
C ALA A 260 1.31 -22.97 -3.26
N ARG A 261 1.23 -21.67 -2.91
CA ARG A 261 1.94 -21.07 -1.78
C ARG A 261 1.09 -20.93 -0.54
N ASN A 262 -0.22 -21.17 -0.65
CA ASN A 262 -1.22 -20.96 0.41
C ASN A 262 -1.10 -19.57 1.07
N CYS A 263 -1.01 -18.53 0.25
CA CYS A 263 -0.91 -17.14 0.71
C CYS A 263 -1.80 -16.20 -0.10
N LEU A 264 -2.19 -15.09 0.48
CA LEU A 264 -2.88 -14.00 -0.21
C LEU A 264 -1.93 -13.32 -1.21
N VAL A 265 -2.50 -12.76 -2.27
CA VAL A 265 -1.77 -12.05 -3.34
C VAL A 265 -2.39 -10.67 -3.53
N GLY A 266 -2.40 -9.86 -2.46
CA GLY A 266 -3.12 -8.59 -2.40
C GLY A 266 -4.64 -8.78 -2.32
N ALA A 267 -5.40 -7.70 -2.43
CA ALA A 267 -6.83 -7.66 -2.24
C ALA A 267 -7.61 -7.42 -3.55
N THR A 268 -8.91 -7.71 -3.51
CA THR A 268 -9.83 -7.36 -4.61
C THR A 268 -11.04 -6.58 -4.11
N THR A 269 -11.07 -6.25 -2.84
CA THR A 269 -12.15 -5.49 -2.21
C THR A 269 -11.88 -4.00 -2.37
N PRO A 270 -12.72 -3.24 -3.11
CA PRO A 270 -12.52 -1.80 -3.27
C PRO A 270 -12.68 -1.07 -1.94
N ILE A 271 -12.03 0.08 -1.79
CA ILE A 271 -12.01 0.86 -0.54
C ILE A 271 -13.41 1.19 -0.01
N ALA A 272 -14.38 1.46 -0.88
CA ALA A 272 -15.76 1.70 -0.49
C ALA A 272 -16.36 0.49 0.25
N LYS A 273 -16.08 -0.73 -0.23
CA LYS A 273 -16.54 -1.96 0.43
C LYS A 273 -15.78 -2.24 1.72
N CYS A 274 -14.50 -1.90 1.78
CA CYS A 274 -13.72 -1.92 3.02
C CYS A 274 -14.39 -1.05 4.11
N MET A 275 -14.89 0.13 3.75
CA MET A 275 -15.62 0.99 4.68
C MET A 275 -16.97 0.42 5.12
N GLU A 276 -17.68 -0.29 4.23
CA GLU A 276 -18.89 -1.02 4.61
C GLU A 276 -18.59 -2.12 5.64
N ILE A 277 -17.53 -2.90 5.41
CA ILE A 277 -17.08 -3.95 6.35
C ILE A 277 -16.78 -3.35 7.73
N LEU A 278 -16.06 -2.22 7.79
CA LEU A 278 -15.78 -1.55 9.06
C LEU A 278 -17.05 -1.08 9.77
N ARG A 279 -18.03 -0.59 9.03
CA ARG A 279 -19.32 -0.19 9.61
C ARG A 279 -20.14 -1.39 10.09
N GLU A 280 -20.30 -2.41 9.26
CA GLU A 280 -21.23 -3.52 9.51
C GLU A 280 -20.66 -4.54 10.49
N ARG A 281 -19.35 -4.86 10.39
CA ARG A 281 -18.74 -5.94 11.20
C ARG A 281 -17.98 -5.43 12.42
N ILE A 282 -17.42 -4.21 12.33
CA ILE A 282 -16.62 -3.62 13.41
C ILE A 282 -17.43 -2.61 14.22
N GLY A 283 -18.42 -1.97 13.60
CA GLY A 283 -19.34 -1.05 14.28
C GLY A 283 -18.89 0.41 14.24
N LEU A 284 -18.03 0.79 13.28
CA LEU A 284 -17.63 2.19 13.12
C LEU A 284 -18.81 3.01 12.55
N THR A 285 -18.91 4.24 13.01
CA THR A 285 -19.86 5.22 12.50
C THR A 285 -19.43 5.72 11.11
N PRO A 286 -20.35 6.31 10.30
CA PRO A 286 -19.98 6.93 9.04
C PRO A 286 -18.91 8.02 9.16
N ASP A 287 -18.91 8.81 10.23
CA ASP A 287 -17.93 9.85 10.46
C ASP A 287 -16.54 9.27 10.79
N GLU A 288 -16.47 8.20 11.60
CA GLU A 288 -15.22 7.49 11.87
C GLU A 288 -14.66 6.88 10.59
N CYS A 289 -15.49 6.25 9.75
CA CYS A 289 -15.07 5.75 8.45
C CYS A 289 -14.56 6.87 7.54
N ARG A 290 -15.21 8.05 7.54
CA ARG A 290 -14.73 9.22 6.81
C ARG A 290 -13.34 9.65 7.26
N VAL A 291 -13.10 9.69 8.56
CA VAL A 291 -11.78 10.05 9.10
C VAL A 291 -10.70 9.09 8.60
N ILE A 292 -10.91 7.78 8.69
CA ILE A 292 -9.88 6.78 8.35
C ILE A 292 -9.78 6.45 6.85
N GLY A 293 -10.84 6.70 6.07
CA GLY A 293 -10.89 6.41 4.63
C GLY A 293 -10.84 7.65 3.74
N HIS A 294 -10.73 8.85 4.31
CA HIS A 294 -10.64 10.10 3.54
C HIS A 294 -9.70 11.12 4.18
N ASP A 295 -10.00 11.56 5.41
CA ASP A 295 -9.31 12.70 6.02
C ASP A 295 -7.86 12.35 6.39
N ASN A 296 -7.64 11.20 7.07
CA ASN A 296 -6.31 10.74 7.45
C ASN A 296 -5.43 10.36 6.24
N PRO A 297 -5.93 9.64 5.20
CA PRO A 297 -5.16 9.43 3.98
C PRO A 297 -4.64 10.72 3.37
N LEU A 298 -5.48 11.75 3.21
CA LEU A 298 -5.06 13.05 2.68
C LEU A 298 -4.02 13.73 3.57
N ALA A 299 -4.23 13.73 4.89
CA ALA A 299 -3.30 14.33 5.84
C ALA A 299 -1.93 13.63 5.84
N LEU A 300 -1.89 12.32 5.58
CA LEU A 300 -0.64 11.55 5.58
C LEU A 300 0.26 11.89 4.39
N ILE A 301 -0.30 12.31 3.25
CA ILE A 301 0.45 12.62 2.02
C ILE A 301 0.53 14.12 1.70
N SER A 302 0.11 14.97 2.64
CA SER A 302 0.10 16.43 2.50
C SER A 302 1.46 17.05 2.73
#